data_93e851b1df632cac59fbf34066a1baa4
#
_entry.id   93e851b1df632cac59fbf34066a1baa4
#
_cell.length_a   1.000
_cell.length_b   1.000
_cell.length_c   1.000
_cell.angle_alpha   90.00
_cell.angle_beta   90.00
_cell.angle_gamma   90.00
#
_symmetry.space_group_name_H-M   'P 1'
#
loop_
_entity.id
_entity.type
_entity.pdbx_description
1 polymer ?
#
loop_
_entity_poly.entity_id
_entity_poly.type
_entity_poly.pdbx_seq_one_letter_code
_entity_poly.pdbx_strand_id
1 'polypeptide(L)'
;KSASLLFQLKQEGAMDENELKSILEEDDIIIRDSVEVVLNLVIGSEWLVRNEQGRYEVNKSIEVEYKTEIRTLQLELLWLYIRRWSPSWIQSLSKGPKSARSRLVSIDIKQIFEELGLLVDVRMMDIHAKKWWSRMKSLQYALIQEKNVETGMAGEELSMKYEYKRT
;
A
#
# COMPACT_ATOMS: atom_id res chain seq x y z
N LYS A 1 -6.53 8.97 -6.96
CA LYS A 1 -6.54 8.57 -8.38
C LYS A 1 -6.61 7.06 -8.58
N SER A 2 -5.70 6.27 -8.03
CA SER A 2 -5.79 4.80 -8.12
C SER A 2 -7.13 4.27 -7.62
N ALA A 3 -7.64 4.76 -6.51
CA ALA A 3 -8.95 4.38 -5.99
C ALA A 3 -10.10 4.74 -6.94
N SER A 4 -10.06 5.92 -7.53
CA SER A 4 -11.06 6.37 -8.52
C SER A 4 -11.04 5.50 -9.77
N LEU A 5 -9.84 5.16 -10.26
CA LEU A 5 -9.66 4.25 -11.39
C LEU A 5 -10.24 2.85 -11.11
N LEU A 6 -9.94 2.28 -9.94
CA LEU A 6 -10.48 0.98 -9.55
C LEU A 6 -12.01 1.02 -9.45
N PHE A 7 -12.56 2.10 -8.94
CA PHE A 7 -14.01 2.29 -8.83
C PHE A 7 -14.67 2.32 -10.21
N GLN A 8 -14.10 3.06 -11.14
CA GLN A 8 -14.60 3.16 -12.53
C GLN A 8 -14.50 1.83 -13.25
N LEU A 9 -13.38 1.12 -13.17
CA LEU A 9 -13.22 -0.24 -13.72
C LEU A 9 -14.25 -1.23 -13.17
N LYS A 10 -14.60 -1.10 -11.88
CA LYS A 10 -15.60 -1.98 -11.30
C LYS A 10 -17.00 -1.73 -11.85
N GLN A 11 -17.30 -0.49 -12.24
CA GLN A 11 -18.57 -0.11 -12.84
C GLN A 11 -18.65 -0.44 -14.34
N GLU A 12 -17.61 -0.16 -15.09
CA GLU A 12 -17.58 -0.25 -16.54
C GLU A 12 -17.08 -1.60 -17.08
N GLY A 13 -16.42 -2.39 -16.23
CA GLY A 13 -15.87 -3.68 -16.58
C GLY A 13 -14.40 -3.65 -17.00
N ALA A 14 -13.91 -4.76 -17.54
CA ALA A 14 -12.51 -4.90 -17.94
C ALA A 14 -12.13 -3.99 -19.11
N MET A 15 -10.96 -3.35 -19.03
CA MET A 15 -10.47 -2.36 -19.99
C MET A 15 -9.08 -2.72 -20.53
N ASP A 16 -8.76 -2.28 -21.72
CA ASP A 16 -7.40 -2.35 -22.24
C ASP A 16 -6.53 -1.19 -21.70
N GLU A 17 -5.23 -1.23 -21.98
CA GLU A 17 -4.29 -0.23 -21.48
C GLU A 17 -4.54 1.18 -22.04
N ASN A 18 -5.02 1.29 -23.28
CA ASN A 18 -5.33 2.58 -23.90
C ASN A 18 -6.58 3.20 -23.27
N GLU A 19 -7.59 2.39 -23.00
CA GLU A 19 -8.79 2.82 -22.27
C GLU A 19 -8.45 3.33 -20.87
N LEU A 20 -7.57 2.62 -20.14
CA LEU A 20 -7.09 3.05 -18.83
C LEU A 20 -6.32 4.38 -18.89
N LYS A 21 -5.45 4.55 -19.89
CA LYS A 21 -4.72 5.80 -20.11
C LYS A 21 -5.67 6.95 -20.40
N SER A 22 -6.66 6.73 -21.26
CA SER A 22 -7.67 7.75 -21.62
C SER A 22 -8.42 8.26 -20.38
N ILE A 23 -8.88 7.35 -19.51
CA ILE A 23 -9.56 7.72 -18.25
C ILE A 23 -8.66 8.58 -17.35
N LEU A 24 -7.40 8.20 -17.24
CA LEU A 24 -6.47 8.95 -16.41
C LEU A 24 -6.10 10.31 -16.99
N GLU A 25 -6.11 10.45 -18.32
CA GLU A 25 -5.84 11.70 -19.05
C GLU A 25 -7.03 12.68 -19.01
N GLU A 26 -8.26 12.19 -18.95
CA GLU A 26 -9.47 13.02 -18.82
C GLU A 26 -9.57 13.77 -17.50
N ASP A 27 -8.84 13.31 -16.50
CA ASP A 27 -8.74 14.01 -15.21
C ASP A 27 -7.75 15.19 -15.37
N ASP A 28 -8.24 16.39 -15.65
CA ASP A 28 -7.54 17.65 -15.97
C ASP A 28 -6.35 18.03 -15.05
N ILE A 29 -6.11 17.25 -14.01
CA ILE A 29 -5.08 17.47 -13.01
C ILE A 29 -3.84 16.57 -13.24
N ILE A 30 -3.87 15.65 -14.22
CA ILE A 30 -2.78 14.71 -14.43
C ILE A 30 -1.85 15.15 -15.57
N ILE A 31 -0.61 15.43 -15.23
CA ILE A 31 0.50 15.56 -16.17
C ILE A 31 0.78 14.16 -16.74
N ARG A 32 1.11 14.05 -18.00
CA ARG A 32 1.32 12.80 -18.75
C ARG A 32 2.24 11.79 -18.02
N ASP A 33 3.30 12.28 -17.38
CA ASP A 33 4.21 11.46 -16.56
C ASP A 33 3.53 10.82 -15.34
N SER A 34 2.44 11.42 -14.86
CA SER A 34 1.67 10.88 -13.73
C SER A 34 0.76 9.72 -14.11
N VAL A 35 0.32 9.63 -15.37
CA VAL A 35 -0.50 8.51 -15.89
C VAL A 35 0.30 7.22 -15.85
N GLU A 36 1.52 7.24 -16.38
CA GLU A 36 2.42 6.07 -16.34
C GLU A 36 2.77 5.65 -14.90
N VAL A 37 3.00 6.60 -14.01
CA VAL A 37 3.25 6.31 -12.58
C VAL A 37 2.05 5.63 -11.93
N VAL A 38 0.84 6.10 -12.18
CA VAL A 38 -0.39 5.48 -11.64
C VAL A 38 -0.59 4.07 -12.20
N LEU A 39 -0.42 3.88 -13.51
CA LEU A 39 -0.56 2.57 -14.16
C LEU A 39 0.48 1.58 -13.62
N ASN A 40 1.74 1.99 -13.55
CA ASN A 40 2.81 1.15 -13.00
C ASN A 40 2.53 0.76 -11.54
N LEU A 41 1.98 1.68 -10.74
CA LEU A 41 1.60 1.40 -9.37
C LEU A 41 0.46 0.37 -9.29
N VAL A 42 -0.64 0.58 -10.02
CA VAL A 42 -1.83 -0.29 -9.90
C VAL A 42 -1.58 -1.68 -10.49
N ILE A 43 -0.78 -1.78 -11.55
CA ILE A 43 -0.41 -3.04 -12.18
C ILE A 43 0.70 -3.73 -11.36
N GLY A 44 1.75 -3.02 -11.00
CA GLY A 44 2.86 -3.58 -10.22
C GLY A 44 2.47 -4.02 -8.80
N SER A 45 1.45 -3.40 -8.22
CA SER A 45 0.86 -3.80 -6.94
C SER A 45 -0.18 -4.91 -7.06
N GLU A 46 -0.43 -5.39 -8.28
CA GLU A 46 -1.46 -6.40 -8.56
C GLU A 46 -2.87 -5.96 -8.14
N TRP A 47 -3.13 -4.65 -8.11
CA TRP A 47 -4.49 -4.14 -7.91
C TRP A 47 -5.35 -4.29 -9.15
N LEU A 48 -4.70 -4.22 -10.32
CA LEU A 48 -5.26 -4.63 -11.60
C LEU A 48 -4.57 -5.90 -12.07
N VAL A 49 -5.35 -6.83 -12.56
CA VAL A 49 -4.89 -8.11 -13.14
C VAL A 49 -5.42 -8.27 -14.56
N ARG A 50 -4.69 -8.98 -15.41
CA ARG A 50 -5.17 -9.30 -16.75
C ARG A 50 -6.09 -10.52 -16.69
N ASN A 51 -7.25 -10.41 -17.33
CA ASN A 51 -8.15 -11.53 -17.54
C ASN A 51 -7.70 -12.39 -18.74
N GLU A 52 -8.45 -13.46 -19.03
CA GLU A 52 -8.17 -14.37 -20.15
C GLU A 52 -8.18 -13.70 -21.52
N GLN A 53 -8.86 -12.57 -21.67
CA GLN A 53 -8.93 -11.77 -22.89
C GLN A 53 -7.79 -10.73 -22.99
N GLY A 54 -6.87 -10.71 -22.01
CA GLY A 54 -5.76 -9.76 -21.96
C GLY A 54 -6.14 -8.34 -21.51
N ARG A 55 -7.39 -8.13 -21.06
CA ARG A 55 -7.88 -6.85 -20.53
C ARG A 55 -7.65 -6.76 -19.03
N TYR A 56 -7.49 -5.56 -18.53
CA TYR A 56 -7.31 -5.32 -17.09
C TYR A 56 -8.66 -5.27 -16.36
N GLU A 57 -8.72 -5.94 -15.23
CA GLU A 57 -9.84 -5.89 -14.30
C GLU A 57 -9.32 -5.73 -12.86
N VAL A 58 -10.19 -5.27 -11.95
CA VAL A 58 -9.82 -5.14 -10.54
C VAL A 58 -9.59 -6.52 -9.95
N ASN A 59 -8.46 -6.68 -9.24
CA ASN A 59 -8.15 -7.92 -8.56
C ASN A 59 -9.27 -8.30 -7.59
N LYS A 60 -9.76 -9.52 -7.68
CA LYS A 60 -10.88 -10.04 -6.88
C LYS A 60 -10.62 -10.04 -5.36
N SER A 61 -9.36 -9.98 -4.95
CA SER A 61 -8.99 -9.82 -3.53
C SER A 61 -9.27 -8.42 -2.97
N ILE A 62 -9.53 -7.43 -3.84
CA ILE A 62 -9.84 -6.05 -3.44
C ILE A 62 -11.35 -5.88 -3.46
N GLU A 63 -11.93 -5.62 -2.29
CA GLU A 63 -13.35 -5.31 -2.17
C GLU A 63 -13.63 -3.90 -2.66
N VAL A 64 -14.20 -3.79 -3.85
CA VAL A 64 -14.72 -2.54 -4.43
C VAL A 64 -16.22 -2.73 -4.60
N GLU A 65 -16.97 -2.40 -3.57
CA GLU A 65 -18.43 -2.44 -3.62
C GLU A 65 -18.99 -1.08 -4.05
N TYR A 66 -20.17 -1.10 -4.67
CA TYR A 66 -20.88 0.11 -5.11
C TYR A 66 -21.14 1.13 -3.97
N LYS A 67 -21.18 0.66 -2.72
CA LYS A 67 -21.38 1.48 -1.52
C LYS A 67 -20.09 1.83 -0.78
N THR A 68 -18.94 1.38 -1.27
CA THR A 68 -17.66 1.67 -0.62
C THR A 68 -17.30 3.13 -0.85
N GLU A 69 -17.13 3.88 0.23
CA GLU A 69 -16.62 5.24 0.16
C GLU A 69 -15.18 5.23 -0.40
N ILE A 70 -14.86 6.19 -1.28
CA ILE A 70 -13.53 6.32 -1.89
C ILE A 70 -12.43 6.32 -0.83
N ARG A 71 -12.64 7.00 0.29
CA ARG A 71 -11.68 7.06 1.40
C ARG A 71 -11.41 5.68 2.00
N THR A 72 -12.42 4.85 2.17
CA THR A 72 -12.25 3.48 2.69
C THR A 72 -11.40 2.64 1.74
N LEU A 73 -11.62 2.77 0.42
CA LEU A 73 -10.77 2.12 -0.58
C LEU A 73 -9.35 2.67 -0.57
N GLN A 74 -9.15 3.98 -0.44
CA GLN A 74 -7.82 4.59 -0.32
C GLN A 74 -7.05 4.07 0.90
N LEU A 75 -7.69 3.91 2.05
CA LEU A 75 -7.10 3.30 3.25
C LEU A 75 -6.68 1.85 3.01
N GLU A 76 -7.51 1.08 2.31
CA GLU A 76 -7.18 -0.30 1.94
C GLU A 76 -5.99 -0.36 0.98
N LEU A 77 -5.98 0.46 -0.07
CA LEU A 77 -4.87 0.51 -1.04
C LEU A 77 -3.57 0.96 -0.38
N LEU A 78 -3.61 1.92 0.53
CA LEU A 78 -2.42 2.34 1.28
C LEU A 78 -1.87 1.20 2.13
N TRP A 79 -2.74 0.43 2.81
CA TRP A 79 -2.32 -0.72 3.59
C TRP A 79 -1.71 -1.82 2.71
N LEU A 80 -2.35 -2.14 1.56
CA LEU A 80 -1.84 -3.11 0.59
C LEU A 80 -0.48 -2.68 0.02
N TYR A 81 -0.32 -1.40 -0.30
CA TYR A 81 0.95 -0.84 -0.75
C TYR A 81 2.06 -1.04 0.28
N ILE A 82 1.81 -0.68 1.53
CA ILE A 82 2.80 -0.84 2.61
C ILE A 82 3.16 -2.31 2.81
N ARG A 83 2.18 -3.19 2.79
CA ARG A 83 2.38 -4.64 2.92
C ARG A 83 3.22 -5.20 1.77
N ARG A 84 2.97 -4.76 0.54
CA ARG A 84 3.67 -5.25 -0.66
C ARG A 84 5.10 -4.77 -0.74
N TRP A 85 5.32 -3.49 -0.52
CA TRP A 85 6.57 -2.82 -0.82
C TRP A 85 7.46 -2.57 0.40
N SER A 86 6.94 -2.71 1.61
CA SER A 86 7.64 -2.43 2.87
C SER A 86 8.53 -1.18 2.79
N PRO A 87 7.97 0.00 2.46
CA PRO A 87 8.75 1.19 2.20
C PRO A 87 9.58 1.58 3.43
N SER A 88 10.75 2.18 3.21
CA SER A 88 11.71 2.52 4.28
C SER A 88 11.10 3.38 5.40
N TRP A 89 10.13 4.24 5.08
CA TRP A 89 9.45 5.10 6.04
C TRP A 89 8.44 4.35 6.94
N ILE A 90 8.20 3.05 6.72
CA ILE A 90 7.29 2.25 7.56
C ILE A 90 7.70 2.26 9.04
N GLN A 91 8.99 2.37 9.32
CA GLN A 91 9.51 2.46 10.68
C GLN A 91 9.01 3.71 11.43
N SER A 92 8.69 4.78 10.71
CA SER A 92 8.10 6.00 11.26
C SER A 92 6.71 5.77 11.86
N LEU A 93 6.04 4.69 11.47
CA LEU A 93 4.68 4.33 11.92
C LEU A 93 4.69 3.47 13.19
N SER A 94 5.85 2.99 13.64
CA SER A 94 5.99 1.95 14.68
C SER A 94 5.34 2.27 16.03
N LYS A 95 5.20 3.55 16.35
CA LYS A 95 4.61 4.02 17.62
C LYS A 95 3.24 4.71 17.42
N GLY A 96 2.60 4.48 16.27
CA GLY A 96 1.28 5.00 15.98
C GLY A 96 1.25 6.45 15.46
N PRO A 97 0.06 7.08 15.44
CA PRO A 97 -0.17 8.36 14.76
C PRO A 97 0.71 9.51 15.24
N LYS A 98 0.94 9.61 16.55
CA LYS A 98 1.77 10.66 17.14
C LYS A 98 3.21 10.57 16.66
N SER A 99 3.76 9.38 16.62
CA SER A 99 5.12 9.14 16.11
C SER A 99 5.20 9.37 14.60
N ALA A 100 4.22 8.91 13.85
CA ALA A 100 4.16 9.12 12.41
C ALA A 100 4.16 10.61 12.06
N ARG A 101 3.38 11.43 12.77
CA ARG A 101 3.32 12.88 12.56
C ARG A 101 4.69 13.57 12.70
N SER A 102 5.51 13.12 13.66
CA SER A 102 6.83 13.72 13.92
C SER A 102 7.96 13.11 13.10
N ARG A 103 7.83 11.86 12.65
CA ARG A 103 8.91 11.09 12.02
C ARG A 103 8.78 10.93 10.50
N LEU A 104 7.58 11.12 9.94
CA LEU A 104 7.43 11.14 8.49
C LEU A 104 8.12 12.39 7.93
N VAL A 105 9.20 12.17 7.21
CA VAL A 105 10.03 13.25 6.64
C VAL A 105 9.51 13.69 5.28
N SER A 106 8.99 12.76 4.48
CA SER A 106 8.43 13.08 3.16
C SER A 106 7.12 13.86 3.31
N ILE A 107 7.11 15.06 2.72
CA ILE A 107 5.94 15.95 2.69
C ILE A 107 4.77 15.27 2.00
N ASP A 108 5.01 14.61 0.87
CA ASP A 108 3.97 13.95 0.08
C ASP A 108 3.32 12.79 0.84
N ILE A 109 4.14 11.96 1.48
CA ILE A 109 3.63 10.85 2.32
C ILE A 109 2.84 11.40 3.51
N LYS A 110 3.36 12.42 4.16
CA LYS A 110 2.68 13.04 5.29
C LYS A 110 1.33 13.62 4.89
N GLN A 111 1.26 14.30 3.74
CA GLN A 111 0.02 14.84 3.19
C GLN A 111 -1.02 13.72 2.94
N ILE A 112 -0.63 12.61 2.33
CA ILE A 112 -1.53 11.46 2.13
C ILE A 112 -2.11 10.97 3.46
N PHE A 113 -1.28 10.85 4.49
CA PHE A 113 -1.72 10.43 5.81
C PHE A 113 -2.66 11.44 6.48
N GLU A 114 -2.41 12.74 6.29
CA GLU A 114 -3.27 13.82 6.79
C GLU A 114 -4.64 13.80 6.10
N GLU A 115 -4.67 13.71 4.78
CA GLU A 115 -5.89 13.65 3.96
C GLU A 115 -6.75 12.43 4.30
N LEU A 116 -6.13 11.31 4.62
CA LEU A 116 -6.80 10.08 5.06
C LEU A 116 -7.21 10.09 6.55
N GLY A 117 -6.91 11.17 7.28
CA GLY A 117 -7.24 11.29 8.70
C GLY A 117 -6.44 10.35 9.62
N LEU A 118 -5.27 9.90 9.16
CA LEU A 118 -4.42 8.96 9.89
C LEU A 118 -3.48 9.66 10.90
N LEU A 119 -3.32 10.98 10.82
CA LEU A 119 -2.44 11.76 11.71
C LEU A 119 -3.19 12.59 12.76
N VAL A 120 -4.50 12.46 12.84
CA VAL A 120 -5.28 13.13 13.90
C VAL A 120 -5.05 12.45 15.27
N ASP A 121 -5.42 13.14 16.35
CA ASP A 121 -5.38 12.53 17.69
C ASP A 121 -6.27 11.28 17.72
N VAL A 122 -5.81 10.22 18.37
CA VAL A 122 -6.51 8.92 18.43
C VAL A 122 -7.95 9.08 18.96
N ARG A 123 -8.17 10.06 19.85
CA ARG A 123 -9.52 10.35 20.40
C ARG A 123 -10.47 10.92 19.36
N MET A 124 -9.93 11.64 18.39
CA MET A 124 -10.69 12.29 17.31
C MET A 124 -10.77 11.41 16.04
N MET A 125 -10.05 10.32 16.03
CA MET A 125 -9.94 9.42 14.88
C MET A 125 -11.22 8.60 14.71
N ASP A 126 -11.69 8.49 13.46
CA ASP A 126 -12.85 7.64 13.14
C ASP A 126 -12.51 6.15 13.19
N ILE A 127 -13.56 5.32 13.06
CA ILE A 127 -13.44 3.86 13.20
C ILE A 127 -12.57 3.24 12.09
N HIS A 128 -12.60 3.76 10.85
CA HIS A 128 -11.84 3.22 9.73
C HIS A 128 -10.34 3.47 9.91
N ALA A 129 -9.97 4.68 10.32
CA ALA A 129 -8.59 5.02 10.63
C ALA A 129 -8.06 4.24 11.85
N LYS A 130 -8.88 4.04 12.89
CA LYS A 130 -8.54 3.19 14.04
C LYS A 130 -8.27 1.74 13.62
N LYS A 131 -9.13 1.17 12.78
CA LYS A 131 -8.94 -0.19 12.23
C LYS A 131 -7.67 -0.28 11.39
N TRP A 132 -7.40 0.74 10.58
CA TRP A 132 -6.20 0.80 9.77
C TRP A 132 -4.93 0.76 10.63
N TRP A 133 -4.87 1.58 11.70
CA TRP A 133 -3.73 1.58 12.63
C TRP A 133 -3.59 0.25 13.38
N SER A 134 -4.69 -0.39 13.73
CA SER A 134 -4.66 -1.73 14.36
C SER A 134 -4.05 -2.77 13.42
N ARG A 135 -4.44 -2.79 12.15
CA ARG A 135 -3.85 -3.65 11.11
C ARG A 135 -2.37 -3.34 10.91
N MET A 136 -2.00 -2.06 10.90
CA MET A 136 -0.61 -1.62 10.75
C MET A 136 0.28 -2.11 11.89
N LYS A 137 -0.20 -2.06 13.11
CA LYS A 137 0.51 -2.59 14.28
C LYS A 137 0.78 -4.09 14.14
N SER A 138 -0.20 -4.86 13.70
CA SER A 138 -0.06 -6.30 13.45
C SER A 138 0.94 -6.60 12.32
N LEU A 139 0.89 -5.85 11.25
CA LEU A 139 1.82 -5.98 10.13
C LEU A 139 3.27 -5.70 10.57
N GLN A 140 3.49 -4.64 11.32
CA GLN A 140 4.83 -4.31 11.83
C GLN A 140 5.38 -5.39 12.75
N TYR A 141 4.53 -5.96 13.60
CA TYR A 141 4.94 -7.08 14.45
C TYR A 141 5.40 -8.28 13.61
N ALA A 142 4.65 -8.64 12.57
CA ALA A 142 5.01 -9.72 11.66
C ALA A 142 6.33 -9.46 10.94
N LEU A 143 6.54 -8.25 10.40
CA LEU A 143 7.77 -7.86 9.71
C LEU A 143 9.00 -7.87 10.64
N ILE A 144 8.85 -7.50 11.91
CA ILE A 144 9.91 -7.58 12.91
C ILE A 144 10.26 -9.04 13.19
N GLN A 145 9.26 -9.92 13.33
CA GLN A 145 9.48 -11.34 13.55
C GLN A 145 10.20 -12.00 12.37
N GLU A 146 9.79 -11.74 11.14
CA GLU A 146 10.47 -12.24 9.94
C GLU A 146 11.95 -11.82 9.92
N LYS A 147 12.24 -10.55 10.16
CA LYS A 147 13.61 -10.03 10.20
C LYS A 147 14.44 -10.67 11.31
N ASN A 148 13.86 -10.93 12.48
CA ASN A 148 14.53 -11.60 13.57
C ASN A 148 14.86 -13.06 13.25
N VAL A 149 13.95 -13.77 12.57
CA VAL A 149 14.17 -15.14 12.09
C VAL A 149 15.31 -15.18 11.07
N GLU A 150 15.30 -14.29 10.07
CA GLU A 150 16.38 -14.20 9.08
C GLU A 150 17.73 -13.91 9.72
N THR A 151 17.77 -12.99 10.69
CA THR A 151 19.00 -12.65 11.43
C THR A 151 19.48 -13.83 12.27
N GLY A 152 18.56 -14.56 12.91
CA GLY A 152 18.87 -15.78 13.66
C GLY A 152 19.47 -16.87 12.78
N MET A 153 18.85 -17.16 11.64
CA MET A 153 19.35 -18.16 10.68
C MET A 153 20.72 -17.78 10.12
N ALA A 154 20.95 -16.51 9.78
CA ALA A 154 22.26 -16.03 9.33
C ALA A 154 23.34 -16.17 10.42
N GLY A 155 22.98 -15.93 11.67
CA GLY A 155 23.88 -16.13 12.82
C GLY A 155 24.26 -17.61 13.02
N GLU A 156 23.29 -18.51 12.92
CA GLU A 156 23.53 -19.95 13.01
C GLU A 156 24.41 -20.47 11.86
N GLU A 157 24.17 -20.00 10.63
CA GLU A 157 24.99 -20.36 9.48
C GLU A 157 26.45 -19.90 9.64
N LEU A 158 26.67 -18.68 10.12
CA LEU A 158 28.01 -18.17 10.42
C LEU A 158 28.69 -18.97 11.51
N SER A 159 27.95 -19.34 12.57
CA SER A 159 28.47 -20.16 13.67
C SER A 159 28.90 -21.55 13.19
N MET A 160 28.07 -22.22 12.38
CA MET A 160 28.41 -23.50 11.78
C MET A 160 29.63 -23.42 10.87
N LYS A 161 29.75 -22.38 10.04
CA LYS A 161 30.94 -22.15 9.20
C LYS A 161 32.20 -21.93 10.02
N TYR A 162 32.09 -21.33 11.18
CA TYR A 162 33.22 -21.08 12.08
C TYR A 162 33.66 -22.36 12.77
N GLU A 163 32.73 -23.19 13.24
CA GLU A 163 33.05 -24.49 13.83
C GLU A 163 33.66 -25.47 12.83
N TYR A 164 33.16 -25.48 11.58
CA TYR A 164 33.71 -26.32 10.53
C TYR A 164 35.16 -25.97 10.15
N LYS A 165 35.57 -24.71 10.30
CA LYS A 165 36.95 -24.28 10.08
C LYS A 165 37.89 -24.59 11.27
N ARG A 166 37.36 -24.98 12.39
CA ARG A 166 38.10 -25.22 13.64
C ARG A 166 38.42 -26.70 13.88
N THR A 167 37.74 -27.56 13.14
CA THR A 167 37.99 -29.01 13.08
C THR A 167 38.84 -29.34 11.91
#